data_2eb79e53c558ef445d674d60d2b0bb62
#
_entry.id   2eb79e53c558ef445d674d60d2b0bb62
#
_cell.length_a   1.000
_cell.length_b   1.000
_cell.length_c   1.000
_cell.angle_alpha   90.00
_cell.angle_beta   90.00
_cell.angle_gamma   90.00
#
_symmetry.space_group_name_H-M   'P 1'
#
loop_
_entity.id
_entity.type
_entity.pdbx_description
1 polymer ?
#
loop_
_entity_poly.entity_id
_entity_poly.type
_entity_poly.pdbx_seq_one_letter_code
_entity_poly.pdbx_strand_id
1 'polypeptide(L)'
;LLLLLYLNGIIYNWGLILIVSLAVFLAFNLNLFGQDRKIFLGEHGSSSLGHLIAWNLVYLSQETDFITPVTALWFVFFPLTDALFTFIRRIRIGQSIVKADRRHLHHILSDRGFSDQTVLSGILFISIIGVVIAVIANLLNLQDYYLFYGYLTVVICLWILDRIKS
;
A
#
# COMPACT_ATOMS: atom_id res chain seq x y z
N LEU A 1 5.95 -8.55 -2.55
CA LEU A 1 5.17 -9.24 -3.58
C LEU A 1 6.06 -9.65 -4.76
N LEU A 2 6.62 -8.70 -5.55
CA LEU A 2 7.41 -8.99 -6.77
C LEU A 2 8.57 -9.98 -6.51
N LEU A 3 9.29 -9.83 -5.39
CA LEU A 3 10.37 -10.75 -5.03
C LEU A 3 9.86 -12.17 -4.78
N LEU A 4 8.75 -12.32 -4.06
CA LEU A 4 8.12 -13.62 -3.83
C LEU A 4 7.71 -14.29 -5.13
N LEU A 5 7.16 -13.54 -6.06
CA LEU A 5 6.75 -14.03 -7.37
C LEU A 5 7.94 -14.47 -8.22
N TYR A 6 9.02 -13.71 -8.17
CA TYR A 6 10.26 -14.06 -8.84
C TYR A 6 10.84 -15.38 -8.31
N LEU A 7 10.91 -15.53 -6.97
CA LEU A 7 11.44 -16.74 -6.34
C LEU A 7 10.60 -17.99 -6.65
N ASN A 8 9.31 -17.82 -6.94
CA ASN A 8 8.42 -18.91 -7.35
C ASN A 8 8.32 -19.10 -8.88
N GLY A 9 9.15 -18.41 -9.66
CA GLY A 9 9.19 -18.54 -11.12
C GLY A 9 7.98 -17.96 -11.86
N ILE A 10 7.14 -17.17 -11.18
CA ILE A 10 5.90 -16.59 -11.73
C ILE A 10 6.17 -15.27 -12.45
N ILE A 11 7.26 -14.58 -12.09
CA ILE A 11 7.63 -13.31 -12.73
C ILE A 11 8.81 -13.48 -13.68
N TYR A 12 8.66 -12.96 -14.87
CA TYR A 12 9.68 -12.82 -15.89
C TYR A 12 10.74 -11.77 -15.52
N ASN A 13 11.82 -11.71 -16.29
CA ASN A 13 12.96 -10.80 -16.07
C ASN A 13 12.59 -9.31 -15.92
N TRP A 14 11.49 -8.84 -16.53
CA TRP A 14 11.02 -7.47 -16.37
C TRP A 14 10.63 -7.14 -14.92
N GLY A 15 10.16 -8.12 -14.15
CA GLY A 15 9.83 -7.94 -12.73
C GLY A 15 11.07 -7.64 -11.89
N LEU A 16 12.22 -8.26 -12.20
CA LEU A 16 13.50 -7.93 -11.57
C LEU A 16 13.93 -6.50 -11.87
N ILE A 17 13.80 -6.06 -13.12
CA ILE A 17 14.15 -4.69 -13.51
C ILE A 17 13.29 -3.71 -12.71
N LEU A 18 12.00 -4.00 -12.55
CA LEU A 18 11.09 -3.17 -11.75
C LEU A 18 11.50 -3.14 -10.27
N ILE A 19 11.83 -4.29 -9.68
CA ILE A 19 12.29 -4.38 -8.28
C ILE A 19 13.54 -3.54 -8.07
N VAL A 20 14.54 -3.70 -8.94
CA VAL A 20 15.80 -2.95 -8.85
C VAL A 20 15.55 -1.46 -9.00
N SER A 21 14.74 -1.05 -9.99
CA SER A 21 14.41 0.35 -10.22
C SER A 21 13.71 0.99 -9.02
N LEU A 22 12.76 0.27 -8.41
CA LEU A 22 12.07 0.73 -7.20
C LEU A 22 13.00 0.77 -5.98
N ALA A 23 13.89 -0.19 -5.84
CA ALA A 23 14.88 -0.20 -4.75
C ALA A 23 15.83 1.00 -4.85
N VAL A 24 16.33 1.30 -6.06
CA VAL A 24 17.16 2.48 -6.32
C VAL A 24 16.38 3.77 -6.04
N PHE A 25 15.14 3.89 -6.55
CA PHE A 25 14.27 5.03 -6.28
C PHE A 25 14.07 5.24 -4.76
N LEU A 26 13.79 4.16 -4.03
CA LEU A 26 13.60 4.20 -2.57
C LEU A 26 14.88 4.64 -1.85
N ALA A 27 16.04 4.12 -2.27
CA ALA A 27 17.34 4.47 -1.69
C ALA A 27 17.65 5.98 -1.82
N PHE A 28 17.32 6.60 -2.97
CA PHE A 28 17.43 8.05 -3.14
C PHE A 28 16.46 8.81 -2.22
N ASN A 29 15.22 8.35 -2.10
CA ASN A 29 14.21 9.02 -1.28
C ASN A 29 14.42 8.84 0.24
N LEU A 30 15.07 7.76 0.65
CA LEU A 30 15.51 7.53 2.04
C LEU A 30 16.80 8.30 2.40
N ASN A 31 17.31 9.13 1.49
CA ASN A 31 18.55 9.90 1.66
C ASN A 31 19.82 9.05 1.88
N LEU A 32 19.84 7.80 1.41
CA LEU A 32 21.01 6.93 1.55
C LEU A 32 22.23 7.45 0.77
N PHE A 33 22.01 8.29 -0.24
CA PHE A 33 23.04 8.92 -1.07
C PHE A 33 23.21 10.44 -0.82
N GLY A 34 22.64 10.97 0.27
CA GLY A 34 22.71 12.39 0.66
C GLY A 34 21.40 13.17 0.42
N GLN A 35 21.16 14.20 1.24
CA GLN A 35 19.87 14.89 1.32
C GLN A 35 19.46 15.65 0.03
N ASP A 36 20.42 16.06 -0.78
CA ASP A 36 20.15 16.88 -1.98
C ASP A 36 19.80 16.07 -3.23
N ARG A 37 19.62 14.76 -3.10
CA ARG A 37 19.44 13.84 -4.24
C ARG A 37 18.08 13.15 -4.29
N LYS A 38 17.04 13.77 -3.72
CA LYS A 38 15.69 13.23 -3.79
C LYS A 38 15.17 13.21 -5.23
N ILE A 39 14.58 12.10 -5.63
CA ILE A 39 13.99 11.92 -6.96
C ILE A 39 12.48 11.87 -6.79
N PHE A 40 11.76 12.62 -7.64
CA PHE A 40 10.30 12.59 -7.66
C PHE A 40 9.81 11.58 -8.70
N LEU A 41 8.93 10.68 -8.29
CA LEU A 41 8.27 9.72 -9.19
C LEU A 41 7.28 10.42 -10.14
N GLY A 42 6.76 11.56 -9.70
CA GLY A 42 5.73 12.31 -10.42
C GLY A 42 4.36 11.63 -10.38
N GLU A 43 3.36 12.35 -10.86
CA GLU A 43 1.97 11.88 -10.87
C GLU A 43 1.78 10.67 -11.82
N HIS A 44 2.40 10.74 -12.99
CA HIS A 44 2.34 9.66 -13.97
C HIS A 44 3.06 8.38 -13.48
N GLY A 45 4.21 8.54 -12.83
CA GLY A 45 4.94 7.40 -12.28
C GLY A 45 4.18 6.70 -11.15
N SER A 46 3.60 7.46 -10.22
CA SER A 46 2.80 6.89 -9.12
C SER A 46 1.53 6.20 -9.62
N SER A 47 0.82 6.79 -10.57
CA SER A 47 -0.36 6.19 -11.19
C SER A 47 -0.02 4.91 -11.95
N SER A 48 1.05 4.93 -12.76
CA SER A 48 1.51 3.73 -13.50
C SER A 48 1.92 2.61 -12.55
N LEU A 49 2.62 2.93 -11.47
CA LEU A 49 3.02 1.94 -10.46
C LEU A 49 1.81 1.34 -9.74
N GLY A 50 0.84 2.17 -9.35
CA GLY A 50 -0.41 1.71 -8.74
C GLY A 50 -1.18 0.77 -9.67
N HIS A 51 -1.25 1.11 -10.96
CA HIS A 51 -1.89 0.28 -11.98
C HIS A 51 -1.17 -1.07 -12.16
N LEU A 52 0.15 -1.06 -12.26
CA LEU A 52 0.96 -2.29 -12.35
C LEU A 52 0.76 -3.20 -11.12
N ILE A 53 0.72 -2.64 -9.92
CA ILE A 53 0.46 -3.40 -8.70
C ILE A 53 -0.93 -4.03 -8.74
N ALA A 54 -1.96 -3.24 -9.07
CA ALA A 54 -3.34 -3.72 -9.15
C ALA A 54 -3.49 -4.86 -10.17
N TRP A 55 -2.96 -4.69 -11.39
CA TRP A 55 -3.00 -5.73 -12.42
C TRP A 55 -2.27 -7.01 -12.00
N ASN A 56 -1.10 -6.90 -11.38
CA ASN A 56 -0.39 -8.06 -10.88
C ASN A 56 -1.20 -8.81 -9.81
N LEU A 57 -1.85 -8.09 -8.89
CA LEU A 57 -2.69 -8.72 -7.86
C LEU A 57 -3.91 -9.40 -8.47
N VAL A 58 -4.57 -8.76 -9.44
CA VAL A 58 -5.69 -9.37 -10.18
C VAL A 58 -5.23 -10.64 -10.91
N TYR A 59 -4.14 -10.55 -11.68
CA TYR A 59 -3.59 -11.70 -12.40
C TYR A 59 -3.29 -12.87 -11.46
N LEU A 60 -2.59 -12.60 -10.34
CA LEU A 60 -2.21 -13.64 -9.39
C LEU A 60 -3.39 -14.26 -8.65
N SER A 61 -4.46 -13.51 -8.47
CA SER A 61 -5.65 -13.99 -7.76
C SER A 61 -6.73 -14.60 -8.66
N GLN A 62 -6.66 -14.38 -9.99
CA GLN A 62 -7.68 -14.85 -10.93
C GLN A 62 -7.15 -15.88 -11.94
N GLU A 63 -5.89 -15.74 -12.34
CA GLU A 63 -5.28 -16.58 -13.38
C GLU A 63 -4.28 -17.60 -12.81
N THR A 64 -3.88 -17.41 -11.54
CA THR A 64 -2.99 -18.35 -10.85
C THR A 64 -3.57 -18.67 -9.47
N ASP A 65 -3.46 -19.90 -9.02
CA ASP A 65 -3.87 -20.29 -7.65
C ASP A 65 -2.85 -19.85 -6.60
N PHE A 66 -2.05 -18.80 -6.88
CA PHE A 66 -0.96 -18.39 -6.00
C PHE A 66 -1.42 -17.64 -4.76
N ILE A 67 -2.40 -16.76 -4.90
CA ILE A 67 -3.04 -16.03 -3.79
C ILE A 67 -4.53 -15.94 -4.02
N THR A 68 -5.31 -15.80 -2.93
CA THR A 68 -6.74 -15.51 -3.06
C THR A 68 -6.98 -14.00 -3.23
N PRO A 69 -8.14 -13.58 -3.80
CA PRO A 69 -8.51 -12.17 -3.88
C PRO A 69 -8.50 -11.45 -2.53
N VAL A 70 -8.85 -12.17 -1.45
CA VAL A 70 -8.85 -11.59 -0.10
C VAL A 70 -7.42 -11.41 0.42
N THR A 71 -6.53 -12.36 0.15
CA THR A 71 -5.09 -12.21 0.44
C THR A 71 -4.49 -11.01 -0.29
N ALA A 72 -4.92 -10.76 -1.54
CA ALA A 72 -4.47 -9.61 -2.32
C ALA A 72 -4.78 -8.26 -1.63
N LEU A 73 -5.89 -8.12 -0.91
CA LEU A 73 -6.22 -6.91 -0.14
C LEU A 73 -5.17 -6.58 0.94
N TRP A 74 -4.60 -7.60 1.58
CA TRP A 74 -3.58 -7.42 2.59
C TRP A 74 -2.23 -6.96 2.02
N PHE A 75 -1.90 -7.34 0.79
CA PHE A 75 -0.70 -6.81 0.11
C PHE A 75 -0.75 -5.31 -0.14
N VAL A 76 -1.93 -4.75 -0.34
CA VAL A 76 -2.17 -3.31 -0.55
C VAL A 76 -2.92 -2.69 0.63
N PHE A 77 -2.80 -3.26 1.83
CA PHE A 77 -3.54 -2.87 3.02
C PHE A 77 -3.51 -1.36 3.29
N PHE A 78 -2.32 -0.77 3.38
CA PHE A 78 -2.18 0.65 3.70
C PHE A 78 -2.74 1.57 2.61
N PRO A 79 -2.30 1.50 1.34
CA PRO A 79 -2.79 2.41 0.31
C PRO A 79 -4.29 2.27 0.07
N LEU A 80 -4.84 1.06 0.16
CA LEU A 80 -6.27 0.83 -0.01
C LEU A 80 -7.08 1.44 1.16
N THR A 81 -6.63 1.24 2.39
CA THR A 81 -7.28 1.78 3.60
C THR A 81 -7.22 3.31 3.62
N ASP A 82 -6.08 3.92 3.28
CA ASP A 82 -5.92 5.38 3.22
C ASP A 82 -6.80 6.00 2.13
N ALA A 83 -6.88 5.37 0.95
CA ALA A 83 -7.79 5.79 -0.11
C ALA A 83 -9.26 5.70 0.33
N LEU A 84 -9.66 4.60 0.97
CA LEU A 84 -11.02 4.40 1.49
C LEU A 84 -11.40 5.47 2.53
N PHE A 85 -10.51 5.77 3.47
CA PHE A 85 -10.76 6.80 4.48
C PHE A 85 -10.83 8.19 3.87
N THR A 86 -9.96 8.52 2.93
CA THR A 86 -10.01 9.78 2.20
C THR A 86 -11.34 9.93 1.45
N PHE A 87 -11.79 8.86 0.80
CA PHE A 87 -13.08 8.80 0.10
C PHE A 87 -14.27 9.02 1.04
N ILE A 88 -14.31 8.30 2.16
CA ILE A 88 -15.38 8.44 3.17
C ILE A 88 -15.41 9.86 3.76
N ARG A 89 -14.26 10.45 4.07
CA ARG A 89 -14.18 11.83 4.58
C ARG A 89 -14.73 12.82 3.58
N ARG A 90 -14.42 12.68 2.29
CA ARG A 90 -14.92 13.57 1.22
C ARG A 90 -16.42 13.51 1.06
N ILE A 91 -17.01 12.32 1.04
CA ILE A 91 -18.47 12.16 0.98
C ILE A 91 -19.14 12.89 2.13
N ARG A 92 -18.61 12.75 3.36
CA ARG A 92 -19.19 13.37 4.55
C ARG A 92 -19.23 14.89 4.53
N ILE A 93 -18.25 15.52 3.92
CA ILE A 93 -18.15 16.98 3.84
C ILE A 93 -18.74 17.53 2.53
N GLY A 94 -19.42 16.68 1.73
CA GLY A 94 -20.02 17.07 0.46
C GLY A 94 -19.03 17.50 -0.62
N GLN A 95 -17.76 17.07 -0.55
CA GLN A 95 -16.76 17.42 -1.54
C GLN A 95 -16.70 16.42 -2.68
N SER A 96 -16.32 16.91 -3.86
CA SER A 96 -16.11 16.07 -5.04
C SER A 96 -15.00 15.05 -4.81
N ILE A 97 -15.27 13.79 -5.17
CA ILE A 97 -14.36 12.65 -5.01
C ILE A 97 -13.14 12.76 -5.92
N VAL A 98 -13.29 13.45 -7.06
CA VAL A 98 -12.28 13.52 -8.14
C VAL A 98 -11.30 14.69 -7.96
N LYS A 99 -11.60 15.66 -7.10
CA LYS A 99 -10.74 16.84 -6.93
C LYS A 99 -9.48 16.46 -6.13
N ALA A 100 -8.30 16.88 -6.60
CA ALA A 100 -7.04 16.71 -5.88
C ALA A 100 -7.13 17.32 -4.47
N ASP A 101 -6.69 16.59 -3.43
CA ASP A 101 -6.79 17.02 -2.04
C ASP A 101 -5.58 16.57 -1.21
N ARG A 102 -5.22 17.37 -0.20
CA ARG A 102 -4.18 17.11 0.80
C ARG A 102 -4.69 16.33 2.02
N ARG A 103 -5.66 15.41 1.87
CA ARG A 103 -6.29 14.70 3.00
C ARG A 103 -5.86 13.25 3.17
N HIS A 104 -4.82 12.82 2.48
CA HIS A 104 -4.18 11.55 2.74
C HIS A 104 -3.49 11.56 4.10
N LEU A 105 -3.37 10.40 4.74
CA LEU A 105 -2.83 10.28 6.10
C LEU A 105 -1.47 10.93 6.26
N HIS A 106 -0.59 10.82 5.25
CA HIS A 106 0.74 11.43 5.31
C HIS A 106 0.68 12.97 5.43
N HIS A 107 -0.23 13.64 4.72
CA HIS A 107 -0.41 15.10 4.86
C HIS A 107 -0.95 15.47 6.24
N ILE A 108 -1.92 14.71 6.76
CA ILE A 108 -2.50 14.95 8.09
C ILE A 108 -1.41 14.80 9.18
N LEU A 109 -0.51 13.84 9.05
CA LEU A 109 0.58 13.64 10.01
C LEU A 109 1.65 14.73 9.89
N SER A 110 2.01 15.15 8.68
CA SER A 110 2.92 16.28 8.45
C SER A 110 2.36 17.58 9.02
N ASP A 111 1.07 17.86 8.83
CA ASP A 111 0.39 19.06 9.37
C ASP A 111 0.34 19.04 10.92
N ARG A 112 0.41 17.85 11.54
CA ARG A 112 0.54 17.69 13.01
C ARG A 112 1.97 17.81 13.53
N GLY A 113 2.94 18.13 12.66
CA GLY A 113 4.34 18.37 13.03
C GLY A 113 5.23 17.12 13.05
N PHE A 114 4.75 15.97 12.56
CA PHE A 114 5.64 14.81 12.40
C PHE A 114 6.61 15.03 11.24
N SER A 115 7.86 14.62 11.41
CA SER A 115 8.85 14.72 10.35
C SER A 115 8.49 13.77 9.19
N ASP A 116 8.86 14.14 7.96
CA ASP A 116 8.62 13.30 6.77
C ASP A 116 9.19 11.88 6.93
N GLN A 117 10.34 11.76 7.60
CA GLN A 117 10.96 10.46 7.88
C GLN A 117 10.12 9.61 8.83
N THR A 118 9.55 10.22 9.87
CA THR A 118 8.67 9.54 10.83
C THR A 118 7.39 9.06 10.14
N VAL A 119 6.81 9.92 9.31
CA VAL A 119 5.60 9.59 8.54
C VAL A 119 5.87 8.44 7.58
N LEU A 120 6.96 8.53 6.80
CA LEU A 120 7.36 7.48 5.86
C LEU A 120 7.63 6.15 6.57
N SER A 121 8.37 6.18 7.68
CA SER A 121 8.67 4.97 8.47
C SER A 121 7.40 4.31 9.01
N GLY A 122 6.44 5.10 9.49
CA GLY A 122 5.15 4.61 9.96
C GLY A 122 4.33 3.95 8.84
N ILE A 123 4.29 4.57 7.66
CA ILE A 123 3.60 4.02 6.48
C ILE A 123 4.25 2.70 6.04
N LEU A 124 5.57 2.67 5.96
CA LEU A 124 6.31 1.45 5.58
C LEU A 124 6.07 0.34 6.60
N PHE A 125 6.10 0.64 7.89
CA PHE A 125 5.86 -0.33 8.97
C PHE A 125 4.46 -0.97 8.84
N ILE A 126 3.41 -0.15 8.67
CA ILE A 126 2.03 -0.65 8.51
C ILE A 126 1.91 -1.48 7.21
N SER A 127 2.53 -1.03 6.13
CA SER A 127 2.52 -1.76 4.86
C SER A 127 3.23 -3.12 4.97
N ILE A 128 4.35 -3.19 5.68
CA ILE A 128 5.08 -4.43 5.95
C ILE A 128 4.21 -5.40 6.77
N ILE A 129 3.51 -4.92 7.78
CA ILE A 129 2.58 -5.76 8.56
C ILE A 129 1.52 -6.40 7.65
N GLY A 130 0.90 -5.61 6.76
CA GLY A 130 -0.07 -6.14 5.79
C GLY A 130 0.52 -7.24 4.91
N VAL A 131 1.73 -7.01 4.37
CA VAL A 131 2.45 -8.01 3.55
C VAL A 131 2.78 -9.26 4.35
N VAL A 132 3.23 -9.13 5.59
CA VAL A 132 3.54 -10.28 6.46
C VAL A 132 2.29 -11.11 6.74
N ILE A 133 1.16 -10.46 7.03
CA ILE A 133 -0.12 -11.15 7.21
C ILE A 133 -0.50 -11.90 5.92
N ALA A 134 -0.42 -11.26 4.76
CA ALA A 134 -0.72 -11.88 3.47
C ALA A 134 0.16 -13.12 3.21
N VAL A 135 1.46 -13.02 3.45
CA VAL A 135 2.41 -14.12 3.25
C VAL A 135 2.13 -15.28 4.20
N ILE A 136 1.95 -15.00 5.49
CA ILE A 136 1.64 -16.04 6.50
C ILE A 136 0.32 -16.71 6.17
N ALA A 137 -0.70 -15.94 5.83
CA ALA A 137 -2.01 -16.46 5.46
C ALA A 137 -1.93 -17.40 4.25
N ASN A 138 -1.16 -17.02 3.24
CA ASN A 138 -0.94 -17.83 2.05
C ASN A 138 -0.17 -19.13 2.38
N LEU A 139 0.89 -19.05 3.19
CA LEU A 139 1.69 -20.21 3.59
C LEU A 139 0.89 -21.21 4.45
N LEU A 140 0.00 -20.71 5.30
CA LEU A 140 -0.84 -21.52 6.17
C LEU A 140 -2.16 -21.97 5.50
N ASN A 141 -2.40 -21.57 4.25
CA ASN A 141 -3.66 -21.81 3.53
C ASN A 141 -4.89 -21.39 4.37
N LEU A 142 -4.82 -20.20 4.98
CA LEU A 142 -5.92 -19.70 5.80
C LEU A 142 -7.15 -19.45 4.93
N GLN A 143 -8.31 -19.81 5.46
CA GLN A 143 -9.57 -19.61 4.75
C GLN A 143 -9.90 -18.12 4.61
N ASP A 144 -10.39 -17.73 3.44
CA ASP A 144 -10.65 -16.33 3.05
C ASP A 144 -11.54 -15.56 4.02
N TYR A 145 -12.50 -16.22 4.65
CA TYR A 145 -13.39 -15.54 5.58
C TYR A 145 -12.65 -15.01 6.82
N TYR A 146 -11.64 -15.71 7.36
CA TYR A 146 -10.84 -15.19 8.48
C TYR A 146 -10.07 -13.93 8.07
N LEU A 147 -9.48 -13.94 6.88
CA LEU A 147 -8.75 -12.80 6.35
C LEU A 147 -9.66 -11.62 6.05
N PHE A 148 -10.84 -11.88 5.48
CA PHE A 148 -11.81 -10.84 5.14
C PHE A 148 -12.36 -10.16 6.39
N TYR A 149 -12.84 -10.94 7.36
CA TYR A 149 -13.36 -10.37 8.61
C TYR A 149 -12.25 -9.73 9.45
N GLY A 150 -11.03 -10.27 9.43
CA GLY A 150 -9.86 -9.63 10.01
C GLY A 150 -9.57 -8.27 9.40
N TYR A 151 -9.57 -8.17 8.06
CA TYR A 151 -9.42 -6.92 7.35
C TYR A 151 -10.49 -5.90 7.73
N LEU A 152 -11.77 -6.29 7.68
CA LEU A 152 -12.88 -5.43 8.06
C LEU A 152 -12.77 -4.93 9.51
N THR A 153 -12.41 -5.82 10.43
CA THR A 153 -12.24 -5.47 11.85
C THR A 153 -11.17 -4.41 12.03
N VAL A 154 -10.00 -4.56 11.39
CA VAL A 154 -8.92 -3.59 11.47
C VAL A 154 -9.34 -2.25 10.86
N VAL A 155 -9.97 -2.26 9.68
CA VAL A 155 -10.47 -1.04 9.03
C VAL A 155 -11.50 -0.32 9.91
N ILE A 156 -12.45 -1.04 10.50
CA ILE A 156 -13.46 -0.46 11.39
C ILE A 156 -12.81 0.11 12.66
N CYS A 157 -11.87 -0.60 13.27
CA CYS A 157 -11.14 -0.11 14.45
C CYS A 157 -10.38 1.19 14.13
N LEU A 158 -9.65 1.23 13.02
CA LEU A 158 -8.95 2.42 12.57
C LEU A 158 -9.91 3.58 12.31
N TRP A 159 -11.06 3.29 11.72
CA TRP A 159 -12.10 4.30 11.48
C TRP A 159 -12.69 4.88 12.77
N ILE A 160 -12.95 4.05 13.79
CA ILE A 160 -13.43 4.51 15.10
C ILE A 160 -12.37 5.40 15.77
N LEU A 161 -11.09 5.00 15.72
CA LEU A 161 -9.97 5.78 16.26
C LEU A 161 -9.82 7.14 15.57
N ASP A 162 -10.02 7.19 14.26
CA ASP A 162 -10.02 8.44 13.49
C ASP A 162 -11.16 9.38 13.94
N ARG A 163 -12.32 8.81 14.28
CA ARG A 163 -13.47 9.57 14.77
C ARG A 163 -13.31 10.15 16.18
N ILE A 164 -12.63 9.43 17.07
CA ILE A 164 -12.46 9.88 18.46
C ILE A 164 -11.48 11.06 18.53
N LYS A 165 -10.61 11.20 17.52
CA LYS A 165 -9.55 12.22 17.45
C LYS A 165 -9.91 13.44 16.57
N SER A 166 -11.03 13.38 15.85
CA SER A 166 -11.55 14.48 15.02
C SER A 166 -12.63 15.25 15.78
#